data_66986c49d3763fb074d41b4193bde358
#
_entry.id   66986c49d3763fb074d41b4193bde358
#
_cell.length_a   1.000
_cell.length_b   1.000
_cell.length_c   1.000
_cell.angle_alpha   90.00
_cell.angle_beta   90.00
_cell.angle_gamma   90.00
#
_symmetry.space_group_name_H-M   'P 1'
#
loop_
_entity.id
_entity.type
_entity.pdbx_description
1 polymer ?
#
loop_
_entity_poly.entity_id
_entity_poly.type
_entity_poly.pdbx_seq_one_letter_code
_entity_poly.pdbx_strand_id
1 'polypeptide(L)'
;MFSGCSLLEDKHVTLVKEGTMEIVPNVKIGKAFDQFFSDGKWEYFVATDNSKVVEFTGTCRWQDKPAKAKVQFVILNDTRFQLWTIEINGDNMRDSDAIAVMKKILTQYHAK
;
A
#
# COMPACT_ATOMS: atom_id res chain seq x y z
N MET A 1 -15.23 15.02 16.22
CA MET A 1 -14.45 15.34 15.85
C MET A 1 -13.69 14.75 15.03
N PHE A 2 -13.57 14.52 14.64
CA PHE A 2 -12.94 14.56 14.24
C PHE A 2 -12.18 14.55 13.27
N SER A 3 -12.38 14.63 12.54
CA SER A 3 -11.40 15.12 11.56
C SER A 3 -10.02 15.30 12.14
N GLY A 4 -9.93 15.32 13.42
CA GLY A 4 -8.64 15.36 14.09
C GLY A 4 -7.74 14.19 13.69
N CYS A 5 -8.32 13.05 13.36
CA CYS A 5 -7.54 11.87 12.99
C CYS A 5 -6.76 12.08 11.70
N SER A 6 -7.33 12.77 10.72
CA SER A 6 -6.63 12.99 9.46
C SER A 6 -5.45 13.95 9.63
N LEU A 7 -5.51 14.84 10.61
CA LEU A 7 -4.39 15.73 10.91
C LEU A 7 -3.24 15.00 11.56
N LEU A 8 -3.48 13.81 12.08
CA LEU A 8 -2.47 12.99 12.75
C LEU A 8 -1.86 11.94 11.84
N GLU A 9 -2.30 11.89 10.58
CA GLU A 9 -1.71 10.94 9.65
C GLU A 9 -0.26 11.31 9.37
N ASP A 10 0.62 10.31 9.43
CA ASP A 10 2.03 10.51 9.19
C ASP A 10 2.27 10.99 7.75
N LYS A 11 3.17 11.95 7.58
CA LYS A 11 3.45 12.51 6.26
C LYS A 11 3.97 11.47 5.27
N HIS A 12 4.66 10.44 5.74
CA HIS A 12 5.17 9.38 4.87
C HIS A 12 4.03 8.51 4.36
N VAL A 13 3.03 8.25 5.22
CA VAL A 13 1.82 7.54 4.81
C VAL A 13 1.09 8.35 3.73
N THR A 14 0.93 9.65 3.96
CA THR A 14 0.26 10.51 2.99
C THR A 14 1.01 10.53 1.66
N LEU A 15 2.33 10.57 1.68
CA LEU A 15 3.14 10.53 0.47
C LEU A 15 2.79 9.30 -0.39
N VAL A 16 2.71 8.12 0.23
CA VAL A 16 2.39 6.89 -0.50
C VAL A 16 0.94 6.89 -0.97
N LYS A 17 0.01 7.25 -0.08
CA LYS A 17 -1.43 7.23 -0.42
C LYS A 17 -1.77 8.17 -1.57
N GLU A 18 -1.17 9.35 -1.60
CA GLU A 18 -1.41 10.33 -2.66
C GLU A 18 -0.54 10.08 -3.89
N GLY A 19 0.40 9.18 -3.80
CA GLY A 19 1.30 8.85 -4.89
C GLY A 19 0.74 7.84 -5.87
N THR A 20 1.49 7.63 -6.92
CA THR A 20 1.14 6.68 -7.98
C THR A 20 2.34 5.79 -8.28
N MET A 21 2.10 4.68 -8.98
CA MET A 21 3.16 3.79 -9.46
C MET A 21 3.32 3.97 -10.96
N GLU A 22 4.54 3.83 -11.47
CA GLU A 22 4.80 3.96 -12.91
C GLU A 22 3.97 3.00 -13.75
N ILE A 23 3.69 1.81 -13.21
CA ILE A 23 2.90 0.81 -13.95
C ILE A 23 1.45 1.25 -14.16
N VAL A 24 0.91 2.12 -13.29
CA VAL A 24 -0.44 2.68 -13.45
C VAL A 24 -0.40 4.13 -12.93
N PRO A 25 0.13 5.04 -13.73
CA PRO A 25 0.49 6.37 -13.22
C PRO A 25 -0.68 7.32 -12.95
N ASN A 26 -1.88 6.96 -13.35
CA ASN A 26 -3.04 7.83 -13.16
C ASN A 26 -3.96 7.39 -12.02
N VAL A 27 -3.51 6.44 -11.19
CA VAL A 27 -4.32 5.94 -10.07
C VAL A 27 -3.55 6.15 -8.77
N LYS A 28 -4.17 6.87 -7.82
CA LYS A 28 -3.58 7.06 -6.50
C LYS A 28 -3.65 5.77 -5.70
N ILE A 29 -2.54 5.42 -5.08
CA ILE A 29 -2.39 4.16 -4.33
C ILE A 29 -3.44 4.07 -3.21
N GLY A 30 -3.60 5.14 -2.42
CA GLY A 30 -4.54 5.11 -1.30
C GLY A 30 -5.97 4.82 -1.74
N LYS A 31 -6.40 5.44 -2.82
CA LYS A 31 -7.77 5.25 -3.34
C LYS A 31 -7.98 3.83 -3.84
N ALA A 32 -7.00 3.29 -4.57
CA ALA A 32 -7.08 1.93 -5.07
C ALA A 32 -7.11 0.91 -3.92
N PHE A 33 -6.28 1.13 -2.91
CA PHE A 33 -6.23 0.22 -1.77
C PHE A 33 -7.53 0.28 -0.95
N ASP A 34 -8.11 1.47 -0.76
CA ASP A 34 -9.39 1.59 -0.06
C ASP A 34 -10.49 0.81 -0.76
N GLN A 35 -10.46 0.75 -2.07
CA GLN A 35 -11.48 0.06 -2.84
C GLN A 35 -11.24 -1.45 -2.89
N PHE A 36 -9.99 -1.86 -3.00
CA PHE A 36 -9.64 -3.28 -3.17
C PHE A 36 -9.67 -4.07 -1.87
N PHE A 37 -9.25 -3.45 -0.76
CA PHE A 37 -9.13 -4.13 0.53
C PHE A 37 -10.21 -3.69 1.50
N SER A 38 -10.55 -4.57 2.44
CA SER A 38 -11.33 -4.20 3.61
C SER A 38 -10.42 -4.18 4.84
N ASP A 39 -10.84 -3.45 5.87
CA ASP A 39 -10.11 -3.33 7.14
C ASP A 39 -8.68 -2.82 6.95
N GLY A 40 -8.50 -1.89 6.01
CA GLY A 40 -7.20 -1.34 5.69
C GLY A 40 -6.61 -0.51 6.82
N LYS A 41 -5.31 -0.66 7.04
CA LYS A 41 -4.58 0.09 8.03
C LYS A 41 -3.22 0.47 7.49
N TRP A 42 -2.84 1.74 7.67
CA TRP A 42 -1.56 2.26 7.23
C TRP A 42 -0.70 2.63 8.44
N GLU A 43 0.58 2.32 8.38
CA GLU A 43 1.54 2.64 9.42
C GLU A 43 2.86 3.08 8.83
N TYR A 44 3.57 3.94 9.55
CA TYR A 44 4.95 4.31 9.23
C TYR A 44 5.85 3.86 10.36
N PHE A 45 7.01 3.29 10.01
CA PHE A 45 8.02 2.96 11.02
C PHE A 45 9.40 2.96 10.37
N VAL A 46 10.42 3.01 11.23
CA VAL A 46 11.81 2.89 10.79
C VAL A 46 12.28 1.48 11.12
N ALA A 47 12.74 0.76 10.13
CA ALA A 47 13.19 -0.61 10.28
C ALA A 47 14.56 -0.66 10.98
N THR A 48 14.99 -1.86 11.37
CA THR A 48 16.25 -2.03 12.10
C THR A 48 17.47 -1.58 11.31
N ASP A 49 17.39 -1.60 9.98
CA ASP A 49 18.47 -1.13 9.10
C ASP A 49 18.35 0.35 8.76
N ASN A 50 17.51 1.08 9.49
CA ASN A 50 17.21 2.51 9.28
C ASN A 50 16.40 2.83 8.03
N SER A 51 15.87 1.83 7.32
CA SER A 51 14.95 2.06 6.22
C SER A 51 13.65 2.65 6.74
N LYS A 52 13.14 3.65 6.03
CA LYS A 52 11.85 4.26 6.35
C LYS A 52 10.77 3.49 5.58
N VAL A 53 9.83 2.91 6.31
CA VAL A 53 8.85 1.97 5.74
C VAL A 53 7.44 2.48 5.99
N VAL A 54 6.63 2.48 4.94
CA VAL A 54 5.18 2.65 5.05
C VAL A 54 4.56 1.29 4.79
N GLU A 55 3.78 0.81 5.74
CA GLU A 55 3.19 -0.51 5.67
C GLU A 55 1.67 -0.41 5.61
N PHE A 56 1.07 -1.16 4.69
CA PHE A 56 -0.36 -1.31 4.60
C PHE A 56 -0.74 -2.75 4.93
N THR A 57 -1.78 -2.92 5.75
CA THR A 57 -2.37 -4.23 5.99
C THR A 57 -3.86 -4.15 5.69
N GLY A 58 -4.41 -5.24 5.18
CA GLY A 58 -5.84 -5.30 4.85
C GLY A 58 -6.25 -6.72 4.51
N THR A 59 -7.55 -6.89 4.28
CA THR A 59 -8.12 -8.18 3.92
C THR A 59 -8.63 -8.12 2.49
N CYS A 60 -8.40 -9.18 1.72
CA CYS A 60 -8.88 -9.27 0.34
C CYS A 60 -9.27 -10.71 0.06
N ARG A 61 -9.80 -10.95 -1.15
CA ARG A 61 -10.04 -12.30 -1.62
C ARG A 61 -8.85 -12.71 -2.48
N TRP A 62 -8.29 -13.85 -2.15
CA TRP A 62 -7.15 -14.42 -2.87
C TRP A 62 -7.48 -15.86 -3.17
N GLN A 63 -7.52 -16.22 -4.46
CA GLN A 63 -7.89 -17.57 -4.88
C GLN A 63 -9.25 -17.99 -4.27
N ASP A 64 -10.21 -17.06 -4.32
CA ASP A 64 -11.58 -17.24 -3.83
C ASP A 64 -11.71 -17.45 -2.32
N LYS A 65 -10.68 -17.13 -1.56
CA LYS A 65 -10.70 -17.24 -0.10
C LYS A 65 -10.29 -15.92 0.53
N PRO A 66 -10.82 -15.61 1.73
CA PRO A 66 -10.33 -14.43 2.46
C PRO A 66 -8.84 -14.58 2.76
N ALA A 67 -8.12 -13.49 2.61
CA ALA A 67 -6.68 -13.50 2.86
C ALA A 67 -6.25 -12.19 3.47
N LYS A 68 -5.19 -12.24 4.27
CA LYS A 68 -4.58 -11.04 4.85
C LYS A 68 -3.41 -10.65 3.99
N ALA A 69 -3.37 -9.38 3.63
CA ALA A 69 -2.30 -8.81 2.81
C ALA A 69 -1.50 -7.81 3.61
N LYS A 70 -0.20 -7.79 3.35
CA LYS A 70 0.70 -6.78 3.89
C LYS A 70 1.52 -6.26 2.73
N VAL A 71 1.51 -4.94 2.55
CA VAL A 71 2.26 -4.30 1.47
C VAL A 71 3.19 -3.27 2.10
N GLN A 72 4.47 -3.34 1.78
CA GLN A 72 5.45 -2.41 2.33
C GLN A 72 6.09 -1.61 1.22
N PHE A 73 6.20 -0.30 1.48
CA PHE A 73 6.88 0.65 0.60
C PHE A 73 8.07 1.23 1.36
N VAL A 74 9.19 1.41 0.68
CA VAL A 74 10.33 2.07 1.27
C VAL A 74 10.37 3.52 0.77
N ILE A 75 10.61 4.45 1.71
CA ILE A 75 10.68 5.87 1.39
C ILE A 75 12.12 6.21 1.02
N LEU A 76 12.30 6.73 -0.18
CA LEU A 76 13.64 7.06 -0.68
C LEU A 76 14.03 8.50 -0.32
N ASN A 77 13.08 9.42 -0.40
CA ASN A 77 13.27 10.81 -0.01
C ASN A 77 11.90 11.48 0.17
N ASP A 78 11.85 12.78 0.31
CA ASP A 78 10.61 13.52 0.61
C ASP A 78 9.53 13.39 -0.46
N THR A 79 9.90 12.97 -1.68
CA THR A 79 8.97 12.91 -2.79
C THR A 79 8.92 11.56 -3.48
N ARG A 80 9.75 10.60 -3.06
CA ARG A 80 9.87 9.34 -3.76
C ARG A 80 9.81 8.14 -2.82
N PHE A 81 9.20 7.07 -3.31
CA PHE A 81 9.12 5.80 -2.61
C PHE A 81 9.09 4.69 -3.65
N GLN A 82 9.28 3.46 -3.21
CA GLN A 82 9.13 2.30 -4.09
C GLN A 82 8.50 1.14 -3.35
N LEU A 83 7.85 0.26 -4.10
CA LEU A 83 7.31 -0.98 -3.55
C LEU A 83 8.45 -1.85 -3.07
N TRP A 84 8.37 -2.34 -1.84
CA TRP A 84 9.40 -3.22 -1.29
C TRP A 84 8.95 -4.67 -1.28
N THR A 85 7.80 -4.98 -0.67
CA THR A 85 7.35 -6.36 -0.56
C THR A 85 5.84 -6.44 -0.43
N ILE A 86 5.29 -7.56 -0.88
CA ILE A 86 3.90 -7.92 -0.67
C ILE A 86 3.87 -9.31 -0.06
N GLU A 87 3.11 -9.46 1.03
CA GLU A 87 2.86 -10.76 1.65
C GLU A 87 1.37 -11.06 1.61
N ILE A 88 1.04 -12.28 1.26
CA ILE A 88 -0.34 -12.79 1.34
C ILE A 88 -0.32 -13.95 2.32
N ASN A 89 -1.08 -13.81 3.41
CA ASN A 89 -1.13 -14.82 4.50
C ASN A 89 0.26 -15.18 5.03
N GLY A 90 1.16 -14.18 5.07
CA GLY A 90 2.50 -14.37 5.61
C GLY A 90 3.54 -14.81 4.59
N ASP A 91 3.13 -15.16 3.37
CA ASP A 91 4.05 -15.59 2.33
C ASP A 91 4.49 -14.43 1.46
N ASN A 92 5.79 -14.20 1.40
CA ASN A 92 6.36 -13.14 0.55
C ASN A 92 6.20 -13.49 -0.92
N MET A 93 5.79 -12.51 -1.71
CA MET A 93 5.72 -12.66 -3.15
C MET A 93 7.06 -12.35 -3.78
N ARG A 94 7.39 -13.05 -4.86
CA ARG A 94 8.56 -12.72 -5.68
C ARG A 94 8.32 -11.38 -6.38
N ASP A 95 9.41 -10.72 -6.76
CA ASP A 95 9.33 -9.39 -7.36
C ASP A 95 8.34 -9.32 -8.53
N SER A 96 8.39 -10.29 -9.43
CA SER A 96 7.50 -10.30 -10.59
C SER A 96 6.04 -10.50 -10.19
N ASP A 97 5.79 -11.36 -9.20
CA ASP A 97 4.44 -11.60 -8.70
C ASP A 97 3.92 -10.39 -7.93
N ALA A 98 4.78 -9.74 -7.16
CA ALA A 98 4.41 -8.53 -6.42
C ALA A 98 4.00 -7.41 -7.39
N ILE A 99 4.74 -7.22 -8.46
CA ILE A 99 4.39 -6.23 -9.49
C ILE A 99 3.05 -6.57 -10.14
N ALA A 100 2.83 -7.85 -10.44
CA ALA A 100 1.57 -8.29 -11.05
C ALA A 100 0.38 -8.04 -10.12
N VAL A 101 0.54 -8.34 -8.84
CA VAL A 101 -0.52 -8.11 -7.83
C VAL A 101 -0.79 -6.61 -7.70
N MET A 102 0.27 -5.80 -7.62
CA MET A 102 0.12 -4.35 -7.54
C MET A 102 -0.62 -3.81 -8.75
N LYS A 103 -0.24 -4.25 -9.94
CA LYS A 103 -0.92 -3.82 -11.16
C LYS A 103 -2.41 -4.18 -11.11
N LYS A 104 -2.74 -5.38 -10.63
CA LYS A 104 -4.13 -5.80 -10.52
C LYS A 104 -4.91 -4.90 -9.58
N ILE A 105 -4.34 -4.58 -8.40
CA ILE A 105 -5.01 -3.70 -7.44
C ILE A 105 -5.29 -2.35 -8.06
N LEU A 106 -4.28 -1.77 -8.72
CA LEU A 106 -4.40 -0.43 -9.27
C LEU A 106 -5.33 -0.38 -10.47
N THR A 107 -5.29 -1.40 -11.34
CA THR A 107 -6.13 -1.40 -12.54
C THR A 107 -7.59 -1.73 -12.25
N GLN A 108 -7.89 -2.34 -11.12
CA GLN A 108 -9.26 -2.62 -10.71
C GLN A 108 -9.95 -1.41 -10.10
N TYR A 109 -9.21 -0.36 -9.80
CA TYR A 109 -9.80 0.84 -9.24
C TYR A 109 -10.70 1.54 -10.26
N HIS A 110 -11.91 1.91 -9.83
CA HIS A 110 -12.86 2.66 -10.65
C HIS A 110 -13.22 3.94 -9.92
N ALA A 111 -12.84 5.06 -10.48
CA ALA A 111 -13.24 6.37 -9.96
C ALA A 111 -14.76 6.54 -10.13
N LYS A 112 -15.40 7.13 -9.13
CA LYS A 112 -16.84 7.38 -9.14
C LYS A 112 -17.14 8.83 -9.38
#